data_f9c616373314907580324676d2c2d48d
#
_entry.id   f9c616373314907580324676d2c2d48d
#
_cell.length_a   1.000
_cell.length_b   1.000
_cell.length_c   1.000
_cell.angle_alpha   90.00
_cell.angle_beta   90.00
_cell.angle_gamma   90.00
#
_symmetry.space_group_name_H-M   'P 1'
#
loop_
_entity.id
_entity.type
_entity.pdbx_description
1 polymer ?
#
loop_
_entity_poly.entity_id
_entity_poly.type
_entity_poly.pdbx_seq_one_letter_code
_entity_poly.pdbx_strand_id
1 'polypeptide(L)'
;MRIINSFIVLIVLFLTPAPATAISLLRDSDIEHALQQLARPILQAADLPSERVKVLVVDDLQLNAFVIDNHHIFLNAGMVLKTNSASMLQSIIAHEAAHIANGHIARRAKNIKTARSAAGFGMALGIAAGAAGGNVALGTGLAIGLNSSAERNFLAYNRSEESSADQSAMQYMRRAGVSLQGMADVLEIFSGQESLLPARQDSYLRSHPLSRERLRQARSNAATQSPSKPDLSAEYWHARAKAKLAAFLRPPSTILARDQRKLPKDLRAISLAIALSRQGKLSEA
;
A
#
# COMPACT_ATOMS: atom_id res chain seq x y z
N MET A 1 -20.72 3.08 -49.67
CA MET A 1 -20.82 1.93 -48.74
C MET A 1 -19.49 1.41 -48.17
N ARG A 2 -18.39 1.35 -48.93
CA ARG A 2 -17.07 0.84 -48.39
C ARG A 2 -16.42 1.71 -47.30
N ILE A 3 -16.58 3.03 -47.35
CA ILE A 3 -15.94 3.97 -46.38
C ILE A 3 -16.66 3.92 -45.02
N ILE A 4 -17.99 3.74 -44.99
CA ILE A 4 -18.75 3.64 -43.74
C ILE A 4 -18.42 2.35 -42.99
N ASN A 5 -18.21 1.22 -43.69
CA ASN A 5 -17.81 -0.04 -43.06
C ASN A 5 -16.41 0.03 -42.44
N SER A 6 -15.47 0.76 -43.06
CA SER A 6 -14.12 0.95 -42.51
C SER A 6 -14.12 1.82 -41.24
N PHE A 7 -15.03 2.80 -41.16
CA PHE A 7 -15.15 3.65 -39.95
C PHE A 7 -15.76 2.90 -38.77
N ILE A 8 -16.73 2.01 -39.02
CA ILE A 8 -17.36 1.18 -37.98
C ILE A 8 -16.37 0.16 -37.44
N VAL A 9 -15.52 -0.46 -38.28
CA VAL A 9 -14.49 -1.39 -37.85
C VAL A 9 -13.40 -0.68 -37.00
N LEU A 10 -13.05 0.56 -37.34
CA LEU A 10 -12.11 1.35 -36.54
C LEU A 10 -12.65 1.73 -35.16
N ILE A 11 -13.94 2.07 -35.08
CA ILE A 11 -14.61 2.40 -33.79
C ILE A 11 -14.72 1.16 -32.89
N VAL A 12 -15.00 -0.02 -33.43
CA VAL A 12 -15.09 -1.27 -32.65
C VAL A 12 -13.72 -1.71 -32.10
N LEU A 13 -12.60 -1.44 -32.83
CA LEU A 13 -11.24 -1.74 -32.34
C LEU A 13 -10.82 -0.87 -31.14
N PHE A 14 -11.39 0.33 -30.98
CA PHE A 14 -11.13 1.21 -29.81
C PHE A 14 -12.03 0.91 -28.60
N LEU A 15 -13.03 0.05 -28.73
CA LEU A 15 -13.96 -0.34 -27.67
C LEU A 15 -13.59 -1.65 -26.98
N THR A 16 -12.42 -2.24 -27.27
CA THR A 16 -11.94 -3.39 -26.50
C THR A 16 -11.67 -2.94 -25.06
N PRO A 17 -12.37 -3.46 -24.05
CA PRO A 17 -12.08 -3.13 -22.66
C PRO A 17 -10.67 -3.59 -22.35
N ALA A 18 -9.84 -2.68 -21.82
CA ALA A 18 -8.55 -3.07 -21.27
C ALA A 18 -8.76 -4.16 -20.22
N PRO A 19 -7.96 -5.23 -20.19
CA PRO A 19 -8.09 -6.28 -19.19
C PRO A 19 -7.98 -5.66 -17.80
N ALA A 20 -9.05 -5.76 -17.01
CA ALA A 20 -9.00 -5.39 -15.60
C ALA A 20 -8.12 -6.42 -14.88
N THR A 21 -6.96 -6.01 -14.40
CA THR A 21 -6.14 -6.85 -13.52
C THR A 21 -6.82 -6.94 -12.17
N ALA A 22 -7.40 -8.10 -11.87
CA ALA A 22 -7.95 -8.39 -10.56
C ALA A 22 -6.81 -8.51 -9.54
N ILE A 23 -7.02 -7.98 -8.32
CA ILE A 23 -6.08 -8.16 -7.21
C ILE A 23 -6.13 -9.62 -6.79
N SER A 24 -5.02 -10.35 -6.91
CA SER A 24 -4.90 -11.72 -6.41
C SER A 24 -4.64 -11.70 -4.91
N LEU A 25 -5.47 -12.37 -4.13
CA LEU A 25 -5.33 -12.47 -2.68
C LEU A 25 -4.79 -13.83 -2.27
N LEU A 26 -3.82 -13.82 -1.36
CA LEU A 26 -3.40 -15.02 -0.64
C LEU A 26 -4.35 -15.23 0.55
N ARG A 27 -5.26 -16.18 0.42
CA ARG A 27 -6.26 -16.48 1.45
C ARG A 27 -5.79 -17.65 2.30
N ASP A 28 -5.39 -17.35 3.51
CA ASP A 28 -4.96 -18.33 4.52
C ASP A 28 -5.41 -17.86 5.89
N SER A 29 -6.28 -18.62 6.55
CA SER A 29 -6.91 -18.25 7.81
C SER A 29 -5.90 -18.01 8.94
N ASP A 30 -4.79 -18.73 8.94
CA ASP A 30 -3.75 -18.59 9.96
C ASP A 30 -2.91 -17.33 9.76
N ILE A 31 -2.55 -17.00 8.52
CA ILE A 31 -1.88 -15.73 8.18
C ILE A 31 -2.81 -14.55 8.47
N GLU A 32 -4.07 -14.62 8.04
CA GLU A 32 -5.07 -13.58 8.30
C GLU A 32 -5.27 -13.39 9.82
N HIS A 33 -5.32 -14.49 10.59
CA HIS A 33 -5.40 -14.43 12.05
C HIS A 33 -4.17 -13.74 12.66
N ALA A 34 -2.97 -14.13 12.25
CA ALA A 34 -1.73 -13.54 12.75
C ALA A 34 -1.66 -12.03 12.45
N LEU A 35 -2.04 -11.60 11.25
CA LEU A 35 -2.09 -10.19 10.87
C LEU A 35 -3.16 -9.43 11.66
N GLN A 36 -4.31 -10.07 11.94
CA GLN A 36 -5.36 -9.46 12.75
C GLN A 36 -4.94 -9.28 14.22
N GLN A 37 -4.13 -10.20 14.78
CA GLN A 37 -3.55 -10.03 16.12
C GLN A 37 -2.62 -8.81 16.18
N LEU A 38 -1.83 -8.57 15.15
CA LEU A 38 -0.97 -7.39 15.03
C LEU A 38 -1.78 -6.09 14.83
N ALA A 39 -2.85 -6.16 14.06
CA ALA A 39 -3.67 -5.01 13.73
C ALA A 39 -4.59 -4.55 14.86
N ARG A 40 -5.11 -5.50 15.65
CA ARG A 40 -6.14 -5.23 16.69
C ARG A 40 -5.78 -4.07 17.62
N PRO A 41 -4.61 -4.00 18.27
CA PRO A 41 -4.28 -2.90 19.17
C PRO A 41 -4.20 -1.55 18.43
N ILE A 42 -3.74 -1.55 17.18
CA ILE A 42 -3.66 -0.35 16.34
C ILE A 42 -5.06 0.13 15.94
N LEU A 43 -5.93 -0.78 15.48
CA LEU A 43 -7.28 -0.45 15.06
C LEU A 43 -8.12 0.08 16.24
N GLN A 44 -7.98 -0.51 17.42
CA GLN A 44 -8.60 -0.02 18.64
C GLN A 44 -8.10 1.38 19.01
N ALA A 45 -6.77 1.62 18.91
CA ALA A 45 -6.18 2.93 19.17
C ALA A 45 -6.61 3.99 18.14
N ALA A 46 -7.01 3.58 16.94
CA ALA A 46 -7.54 4.44 15.87
C ALA A 46 -9.06 4.64 15.95
N ASP A 47 -9.73 4.11 16.98
CA ASP A 47 -11.19 4.09 17.15
C ASP A 47 -11.91 3.44 15.94
N LEU A 48 -11.24 2.47 15.28
CA LEU A 48 -11.79 1.68 14.19
C LEU A 48 -12.35 0.34 14.71
N PRO A 49 -13.44 -0.18 14.12
CA PRO A 49 -14.04 -1.44 14.54
C PRO A 49 -13.13 -2.62 14.15
N SER A 50 -12.26 -3.04 15.06
CA SER A 50 -11.21 -4.06 14.81
C SER A 50 -11.75 -5.39 14.30
N GLU A 51 -13.02 -5.72 14.55
CA GLU A 51 -13.65 -6.94 14.03
C GLU A 51 -14.14 -6.79 12.57
N ARG A 52 -14.33 -5.57 12.09
CA ARG A 52 -14.80 -5.29 10.73
C ARG A 52 -13.67 -4.92 9.78
N VAL A 53 -12.61 -4.29 10.28
CA VAL A 53 -11.44 -3.95 9.45
C VAL A 53 -10.53 -5.17 9.37
N LYS A 54 -10.36 -5.71 8.17
CA LYS A 54 -9.55 -6.91 7.89
C LYS A 54 -8.22 -6.53 7.25
N VAL A 55 -7.17 -7.26 7.63
CA VAL A 55 -5.86 -7.16 7.00
C VAL A 55 -5.69 -8.36 6.07
N LEU A 56 -5.54 -8.10 4.78
CA LEU A 56 -5.47 -9.11 3.73
C LEU A 56 -4.12 -9.05 3.01
N VAL A 57 -3.65 -10.21 2.55
CA VAL A 57 -2.38 -10.30 1.80
C VAL A 57 -2.65 -10.38 0.31
N VAL A 58 -1.98 -9.52 -0.45
CA VAL A 58 -1.94 -9.56 -1.91
C VAL A 58 -0.79 -10.44 -2.35
N ASP A 59 -1.03 -11.32 -3.35
CA ASP A 59 -0.01 -12.16 -3.98
C ASP A 59 0.88 -11.32 -4.91
N ASP A 60 1.70 -10.49 -4.30
CA ASP A 60 2.66 -9.64 -4.99
C ASP A 60 3.92 -9.48 -4.12
N LEU A 61 5.09 -9.69 -4.71
CA LEU A 61 6.37 -9.56 -4.02
C LEU A 61 6.93 -8.13 -4.04
N GLN A 62 6.28 -7.20 -4.73
CA GLN A 62 6.63 -5.79 -4.64
C GLN A 62 6.30 -5.23 -3.25
N LEU A 63 7.06 -4.22 -2.82
CA LEU A 63 6.79 -3.56 -1.55
C LEU A 63 5.60 -2.61 -1.75
N ASN A 64 4.45 -2.96 -1.14
CA ASN A 64 3.27 -2.10 -1.13
C ASN A 64 2.33 -2.44 0.03
N ALA A 65 1.58 -1.43 0.46
CA ALA A 65 0.43 -1.52 1.35
C ALA A 65 -0.57 -0.45 0.91
N PHE A 66 -1.86 -0.68 1.03
CA PHE A 66 -2.86 0.30 0.61
C PHE A 66 -4.25 -0.02 1.17
N VAL A 67 -5.11 0.99 1.13
CA VAL A 67 -6.54 0.89 1.42
C VAL A 67 -7.35 1.39 0.23
N ILE A 68 -8.44 0.70 -0.09
CA ILE A 68 -9.39 1.08 -1.15
C ILE A 68 -10.78 1.35 -0.62
N ASP A 69 -11.06 0.89 0.60
CA ASP A 69 -12.31 1.09 1.31
C ASP A 69 -12.06 1.24 2.83
N ASN A 70 -13.12 1.37 3.61
CA ASN A 70 -13.05 1.57 5.07
C ASN A 70 -12.95 0.26 5.87
N HIS A 71 -12.84 -0.89 5.19
CA HIS A 71 -12.95 -2.21 5.84
C HIS A 71 -11.74 -3.12 5.57
N HIS A 72 -10.89 -2.77 4.61
CA HIS A 72 -9.77 -3.62 4.23
C HIS A 72 -8.46 -2.85 4.13
N ILE A 73 -7.44 -3.40 4.80
CA ILE A 73 -6.04 -3.01 4.66
C ILE A 73 -5.37 -4.12 3.85
N PHE A 74 -4.78 -3.77 2.72
CA PHE A 74 -4.08 -4.70 1.86
C PHE A 74 -2.58 -4.56 2.06
N LEU A 75 -1.91 -5.69 2.28
CA LEU A 75 -0.45 -5.79 2.40
C LEU A 75 0.06 -6.70 1.30
N ASN A 76 0.94 -6.21 0.44
CA ASN A 76 1.63 -7.10 -0.47
C ASN A 76 2.50 -8.10 0.32
N ALA A 77 2.56 -9.35 -0.14
CA ALA A 77 3.39 -10.38 0.49
C ALA A 77 4.85 -9.94 0.63
N GLY A 78 5.38 -9.24 -0.38
CA GLY A 78 6.73 -8.66 -0.34
C GLY A 78 6.94 -7.69 0.83
N MET A 79 5.94 -6.87 1.16
CA MET A 79 5.99 -5.94 2.29
C MET A 79 6.08 -6.69 3.63
N VAL A 80 5.23 -7.70 3.84
CA VAL A 80 5.26 -8.53 5.06
C VAL A 80 6.61 -9.24 5.19
N LEU A 81 7.13 -9.82 4.10
CA LEU A 81 8.42 -10.51 4.08
C LEU A 81 9.62 -9.57 4.33
N LYS A 82 9.50 -8.28 4.01
CA LYS A 82 10.55 -7.27 4.16
C LYS A 82 10.68 -6.77 5.60
N THR A 83 9.59 -6.66 6.35
CA THR A 83 9.62 -6.18 7.74
C THR A 83 10.42 -7.14 8.64
N ASN A 84 11.19 -6.59 9.59
CA ASN A 84 12.08 -7.35 10.46
C ASN A 84 11.63 -7.40 11.93
N SER A 85 10.57 -6.66 12.27
CA SER A 85 9.96 -6.65 13.60
C SER A 85 8.45 -6.49 13.50
N ALA A 86 7.74 -6.85 14.55
CA ALA A 86 6.31 -6.60 14.66
C ALA A 86 5.99 -5.11 14.56
N SER A 87 6.79 -4.26 15.21
CA SER A 87 6.58 -2.81 15.21
C SER A 87 6.68 -2.18 13.81
N MET A 88 7.54 -2.71 12.93
CA MET A 88 7.59 -2.29 11.52
C MET A 88 6.28 -2.61 10.80
N LEU A 89 5.76 -3.83 10.93
CA LEU A 89 4.51 -4.22 10.26
C LEU A 89 3.32 -3.48 10.86
N GLN A 90 3.30 -3.31 12.19
CA GLN A 90 2.28 -2.53 12.88
C GLN A 90 2.30 -1.05 12.49
N SER A 91 3.47 -0.46 12.18
CA SER A 91 3.55 0.92 11.71
C SER A 91 2.93 1.11 10.32
N ILE A 92 3.10 0.13 9.43
CA ILE A 92 2.44 0.13 8.12
C ILE A 92 0.92 0.02 8.31
N ILE A 93 0.46 -0.92 9.15
CA ILE A 93 -0.97 -1.07 9.47
C ILE A 93 -1.52 0.21 10.08
N ALA A 94 -0.77 0.89 10.96
CA ALA A 94 -1.17 2.15 11.58
C ALA A 94 -1.31 3.27 10.56
N HIS A 95 -0.41 3.35 9.57
CA HIS A 95 -0.47 4.32 8.49
C HIS A 95 -1.71 4.09 7.61
N GLU A 96 -1.99 2.86 7.22
CA GLU A 96 -3.19 2.51 6.44
C GLU A 96 -4.48 2.75 7.25
N ALA A 97 -4.48 2.38 8.54
CA ALA A 97 -5.60 2.68 9.45
C ALA A 97 -5.85 4.19 9.57
N ALA A 98 -4.78 5.01 9.55
CA ALA A 98 -4.91 6.46 9.57
C ALA A 98 -5.56 7.01 8.29
N HIS A 99 -5.28 6.42 7.13
CA HIS A 99 -5.99 6.79 5.90
C HIS A 99 -7.49 6.50 5.99
N ILE A 100 -7.89 5.40 6.63
CA ILE A 100 -9.30 5.09 6.90
C ILE A 100 -9.89 6.11 7.87
N ALA A 101 -9.30 6.25 9.06
CA ALA A 101 -9.83 7.07 10.15
C ALA A 101 -9.91 8.55 9.79
N ASN A 102 -8.94 9.06 9.04
CA ASN A 102 -8.90 10.46 8.59
C ASN A 102 -9.80 10.74 7.36
N GLY A 103 -10.49 9.73 6.82
CA GLY A 103 -11.39 9.87 5.68
C GLY A 103 -10.69 10.22 4.35
N HIS A 104 -9.40 9.86 4.21
CA HIS A 104 -8.63 10.16 3.00
C HIS A 104 -9.20 9.47 1.76
N ILE A 105 -9.77 8.27 1.90
CA ILE A 105 -10.38 7.51 0.80
C ILE A 105 -11.56 8.27 0.19
N ALA A 106 -12.47 8.75 1.03
CA ALA A 106 -13.64 9.51 0.58
C ALA A 106 -13.22 10.84 -0.08
N ARG A 107 -12.19 11.51 0.47
CA ARG A 107 -11.62 12.72 -0.09
C ARG A 107 -10.98 12.48 -1.45
N ARG A 108 -10.18 11.42 -1.60
CA ARG A 108 -9.56 11.05 -2.89
C ARG A 108 -10.61 10.79 -3.96
N ALA A 109 -11.67 10.06 -3.64
CA ALA A 109 -12.78 9.80 -4.57
C ALA A 109 -13.46 11.10 -5.02
N LYS A 110 -13.73 12.03 -4.08
CA LYS A 110 -14.29 13.36 -4.37
C LYS A 110 -13.33 14.18 -5.24
N ASN A 111 -12.05 14.21 -4.90
CA ASN A 111 -11.04 15.00 -5.62
C ASN A 111 -10.85 14.50 -7.06
N ILE A 112 -10.82 13.18 -7.29
CA ILE A 112 -10.77 12.60 -8.63
C ILE A 112 -12.00 12.98 -9.44
N LYS A 113 -13.20 12.91 -8.85
CA LYS A 113 -14.44 13.33 -9.52
C LYS A 113 -14.39 14.82 -9.90
N THR A 114 -13.95 15.68 -8.99
CA THR A 114 -13.81 17.12 -9.22
C THR A 114 -12.77 17.43 -10.28
N ALA A 115 -11.60 16.75 -10.24
CA ALA A 115 -10.54 16.93 -11.23
C ALA A 115 -11.00 16.50 -12.63
N ARG A 116 -11.72 15.37 -12.74
CA ARG A 116 -12.31 14.92 -14.02
C ARG A 116 -13.34 15.91 -14.56
N SER A 117 -14.18 16.48 -13.70
CA SER A 117 -15.15 17.50 -14.09
C SER A 117 -14.44 18.77 -14.54
N ALA A 118 -13.42 19.24 -13.83
CA ALA A 118 -12.64 20.43 -14.21
C ALA A 118 -11.90 20.23 -15.54
N ALA A 119 -11.32 19.04 -15.76
CA ALA A 119 -10.66 18.68 -17.02
C ALA A 119 -11.68 18.64 -18.19
N GLY A 120 -12.86 18.08 -17.95
CA GLY A 120 -13.96 18.09 -18.94
C GLY A 120 -14.43 19.50 -19.27
N PHE A 121 -14.60 20.36 -18.26
CA PHE A 121 -14.93 21.78 -18.46
C PHE A 121 -13.83 22.54 -19.19
N GLY A 122 -12.55 22.32 -18.84
CA GLY A 122 -11.41 22.94 -19.51
C GLY A 122 -11.31 22.57 -20.97
N MET A 123 -11.56 21.29 -21.29
CA MET A 123 -11.59 20.79 -22.66
C MET A 123 -12.77 21.39 -23.46
N ALA A 124 -13.96 21.48 -22.87
CA ALA A 124 -15.14 22.08 -23.50
C ALA A 124 -14.93 23.60 -23.77
N LEU A 125 -14.38 24.33 -22.81
CA LEU A 125 -14.05 25.74 -22.97
C LEU A 125 -12.93 25.94 -24.00
N GLY A 126 -11.91 25.08 -24.03
CA GLY A 126 -10.84 25.10 -25.02
C GLY A 126 -11.38 24.89 -26.46
N ILE A 127 -12.26 23.92 -26.64
CA ILE A 127 -12.92 23.67 -27.94
C ILE A 127 -13.78 24.87 -28.33
N ALA A 128 -14.59 25.40 -27.41
CA ALA A 128 -15.45 26.55 -27.67
C ALA A 128 -14.66 27.82 -28.04
N ALA A 129 -13.57 28.10 -27.30
CA ALA A 129 -12.68 29.24 -27.56
C ALA A 129 -11.92 29.09 -28.90
N GLY A 130 -11.46 27.88 -29.22
CA GLY A 130 -10.83 27.54 -30.51
C GLY A 130 -11.81 27.71 -31.68
N ALA A 131 -13.05 27.30 -31.53
CA ALA A 131 -14.10 27.43 -32.53
C ALA A 131 -14.50 28.89 -32.73
N ALA A 132 -14.66 29.68 -31.67
CA ALA A 132 -15.05 31.08 -31.73
C ALA A 132 -13.93 32.02 -32.22
N GLY A 133 -12.67 31.73 -31.88
CA GLY A 133 -11.51 32.57 -32.23
C GLY A 133 -10.69 32.11 -33.44
N GLY A 134 -11.04 31.01 -34.07
CA GLY A 134 -10.26 30.41 -35.18
C GLY A 134 -8.83 29.99 -34.79
N ASN A 135 -8.49 29.95 -33.51
CA ASN A 135 -7.14 29.65 -33.03
C ASN A 135 -7.12 28.44 -32.08
N VAL A 136 -6.90 27.27 -32.67
CA VAL A 136 -6.86 26.00 -31.96
C VAL A 136 -5.75 25.97 -30.90
N ALA A 137 -4.65 26.73 -31.08
CA ALA A 137 -3.53 26.78 -30.13
C ALA A 137 -3.91 27.44 -28.81
N LEU A 138 -4.80 28.43 -28.80
CA LEU A 138 -5.34 29.06 -27.57
C LEU A 138 -6.21 28.06 -26.79
N GLY A 139 -7.05 27.30 -27.48
CA GLY A 139 -7.91 26.29 -26.87
C GLY A 139 -7.12 25.15 -26.22
N THR A 140 -6.10 24.64 -26.89
CA THR A 140 -5.21 23.61 -26.35
C THR A 140 -4.36 24.12 -25.18
N GLY A 141 -3.84 25.35 -25.24
CA GLY A 141 -3.07 25.97 -24.17
C GLY A 141 -3.87 26.10 -22.85
N LEU A 142 -5.15 26.52 -22.93
CA LEU A 142 -6.05 26.59 -21.78
C LEU A 142 -6.36 25.20 -21.21
N ALA A 143 -6.62 24.20 -22.05
CA ALA A 143 -6.88 22.83 -21.60
C ALA A 143 -5.67 22.21 -20.88
N ILE A 144 -4.45 22.40 -21.39
CA ILE A 144 -3.19 21.93 -20.76
C ILE A 144 -2.95 22.67 -19.43
N GLY A 145 -3.18 23.99 -19.37
CA GLY A 145 -3.00 24.78 -18.15
C GLY A 145 -3.92 24.36 -17.00
N LEU A 146 -5.18 24.07 -17.28
CA LEU A 146 -6.16 23.62 -16.29
C LEU A 146 -5.85 22.19 -15.82
N ASN A 147 -5.46 21.27 -16.72
CA ASN A 147 -5.03 19.94 -16.35
C ASN A 147 -3.78 19.94 -15.45
N SER A 148 -2.77 20.76 -15.77
CA SER A 148 -1.55 20.87 -14.97
C SER A 148 -1.82 21.47 -13.58
N SER A 149 -2.81 22.38 -13.46
CA SER A 149 -3.21 22.95 -12.17
C SER A 149 -3.97 21.94 -11.31
N ALA A 150 -4.86 21.15 -11.91
CA ALA A 150 -5.59 20.07 -11.24
C ALA A 150 -4.62 18.99 -10.73
N GLU A 151 -3.62 18.62 -11.54
CA GLU A 151 -2.58 17.66 -11.17
C GLU A 151 -1.72 18.16 -10.01
N ARG A 152 -1.25 19.42 -10.05
CA ARG A 152 -0.48 20.01 -8.94
C ARG A 152 -1.27 20.04 -7.63
N ASN A 153 -2.55 20.40 -7.69
CA ASN A 153 -3.41 20.39 -6.52
C ASN A 153 -3.61 18.96 -5.97
N PHE A 154 -3.81 17.97 -6.84
CA PHE A 154 -3.93 16.57 -6.46
C PHE A 154 -2.66 16.07 -5.73
N LEU A 155 -1.47 16.38 -6.27
CA LEU A 155 -0.20 16.02 -5.65
C LEU A 155 0.05 16.75 -4.32
N ALA A 156 -0.36 18.00 -4.20
CA ALA A 156 -0.25 18.75 -2.94
C ALA A 156 -1.16 18.16 -1.85
N TYR A 157 -2.39 17.81 -2.19
CA TYR A 157 -3.30 17.13 -1.26
C TYR A 157 -2.73 15.80 -0.79
N ASN A 158 -2.16 15.03 -1.71
CA ASN A 158 -1.57 13.74 -1.38
C ASN A 158 -0.45 13.86 -0.33
N ARG A 159 0.45 14.84 -0.45
CA ARG A 159 1.51 15.10 0.56
C ARG A 159 0.96 15.47 1.93
N SER A 160 -0.08 16.29 1.99
CA SER A 160 -0.71 16.68 3.25
C SER A 160 -1.43 15.49 3.90
N GLU A 161 -2.06 14.63 3.11
CA GLU A 161 -2.68 13.39 3.58
C GLU A 161 -1.65 12.43 4.14
N GLU A 162 -0.48 12.28 3.50
CA GLU A 162 0.60 11.44 3.99
C GLU A 162 1.16 11.95 5.33
N SER A 163 1.39 13.25 5.45
CA SER A 163 1.85 13.85 6.71
C SER A 163 0.81 13.68 7.84
N SER A 164 -0.47 13.86 7.52
CA SER A 164 -1.56 13.64 8.46
C SER A 164 -1.68 12.16 8.86
N ALA A 165 -1.53 11.25 7.91
CA ALA A 165 -1.55 9.80 8.17
C ALA A 165 -0.40 9.38 9.08
N ASP A 166 0.82 9.88 8.85
CA ASP A 166 1.98 9.61 9.71
C ASP A 166 1.76 10.10 11.15
N GLN A 167 1.24 11.33 11.32
CA GLN A 167 0.99 11.88 12.65
C GLN A 167 -0.06 11.05 13.40
N SER A 168 -1.17 10.71 12.73
CA SER A 168 -2.20 9.86 13.30
C SER A 168 -1.67 8.46 13.62
N ALA A 169 -0.91 7.84 12.71
CA ALA A 169 -0.30 6.53 12.91
C ALA A 169 0.63 6.51 14.12
N MET A 170 1.52 7.51 14.26
CA MET A 170 2.39 7.64 15.44
C MET A 170 1.58 7.78 16.74
N GLN A 171 0.46 8.49 16.69
CA GLN A 171 -0.43 8.60 17.85
C GLN A 171 -1.08 7.26 18.18
N TYR A 172 -1.57 6.51 17.18
CA TYR A 172 -2.15 5.18 17.38
C TYR A 172 -1.12 4.20 17.93
N MET A 173 0.10 4.20 17.38
CA MET A 173 1.20 3.38 17.89
C MET A 173 1.51 3.69 19.36
N ARG A 174 1.57 4.98 19.75
CA ARG A 174 1.78 5.38 21.16
C ARG A 174 0.65 4.86 22.06
N ARG A 175 -0.61 5.06 21.66
CA ARG A 175 -1.79 4.60 22.41
C ARG A 175 -1.83 3.07 22.53
N ALA A 176 -1.35 2.36 21.51
CA ALA A 176 -1.25 0.90 21.48
C ALA A 176 0.00 0.35 22.18
N GLY A 177 0.91 1.20 22.67
CA GLY A 177 2.17 0.76 23.29
C GLY A 177 3.20 0.22 22.29
N VAL A 178 3.03 0.50 20.99
CA VAL A 178 3.92 0.03 19.91
C VAL A 178 5.10 0.99 19.74
N SER A 179 6.29 0.44 19.52
CA SER A 179 7.51 1.23 19.30
C SER A 179 7.44 2.04 18.01
N LEU A 180 7.64 3.35 18.11
CA LEU A 180 7.72 4.26 16.96
C LEU A 180 8.95 4.04 16.09
N GLN A 181 9.98 3.35 16.62
CA GLN A 181 11.15 2.96 15.83
C GLN A 181 10.75 2.17 14.58
N GLY A 182 9.68 1.34 14.68
CA GLY A 182 9.15 0.59 13.53
C GLY A 182 8.77 1.48 12.34
N MET A 183 8.20 2.66 12.58
CA MET A 183 7.89 3.60 11.49
C MET A 183 9.16 4.20 10.88
N ALA A 184 10.12 4.61 11.70
CA ALA A 184 11.39 5.12 11.20
C ALA A 184 12.12 4.07 10.35
N ASP A 185 12.15 2.81 10.80
CA ASP A 185 12.79 1.70 10.10
C ASP A 185 12.09 1.39 8.76
N VAL A 186 10.77 1.48 8.69
CA VAL A 186 10.02 1.31 7.43
C VAL A 186 10.34 2.44 6.45
N LEU A 187 10.32 3.69 6.88
CA LEU A 187 10.63 4.83 6.00
C LEU A 187 12.10 4.81 5.55
N GLU A 188 13.00 4.26 6.37
CA GLU A 188 14.41 4.06 6.01
C GLU A 188 14.61 3.09 4.84
N ILE A 189 13.78 2.04 4.73
CA ILE A 189 13.82 1.09 3.60
C ILE A 189 13.71 1.82 2.26
N PHE A 190 12.95 2.91 2.23
CA PHE A 190 12.65 3.68 1.03
C PHE A 190 13.52 4.94 0.89
N SER A 191 14.42 5.19 1.85
CA SER A 191 15.30 6.36 1.83
C SER A 191 16.19 6.37 0.57
N GLY A 192 16.29 7.52 -0.06
CA GLY A 192 17.07 7.71 -1.29
C GLY A 192 16.33 7.38 -2.59
N GLN A 193 15.18 6.70 -2.53
CA GLN A 193 14.40 6.40 -3.73
C GLN A 193 13.58 7.62 -4.22
N GLU A 194 13.38 8.63 -3.40
CA GLU A 194 12.68 9.87 -3.77
C GLU A 194 13.35 10.64 -4.92
N SER A 195 14.64 10.40 -5.15
CA SER A 195 15.40 10.97 -6.27
C SER A 195 15.30 10.17 -7.55
N LEU A 196 14.73 8.95 -7.52
CA LEU A 196 14.59 8.09 -8.68
C LEU A 196 13.38 8.50 -9.53
N LEU A 197 13.45 8.20 -10.83
CA LEU A 197 12.27 8.31 -11.69
C LEU A 197 11.14 7.42 -11.17
N PRO A 198 9.85 7.84 -11.25
CA PRO A 198 8.71 7.09 -10.71
C PRO A 198 8.66 5.62 -11.14
N ALA A 199 9.09 5.31 -12.38
CA ALA A 199 9.13 3.94 -12.91
C ALA A 199 10.17 3.05 -12.20
N ARG A 200 11.15 3.64 -11.48
CA ARG A 200 12.21 2.93 -10.74
C ARG A 200 11.97 2.93 -9.23
N GLN A 201 10.93 3.62 -8.76
CA GLN A 201 10.54 3.63 -7.35
C GLN A 201 9.71 2.39 -7.01
N ASP A 202 9.80 1.94 -5.76
CA ASP A 202 8.91 0.93 -5.23
C ASP A 202 7.43 1.38 -5.31
N SER A 203 6.52 0.43 -5.46
CA SER A 203 5.09 0.70 -5.57
C SER A 203 4.55 1.46 -4.37
N TYR A 204 5.08 1.20 -3.18
CA TYR A 204 4.73 1.91 -1.95
C TYR A 204 5.04 3.41 -2.03
N LEU A 205 6.19 3.79 -2.56
CA LEU A 205 6.54 5.22 -2.72
C LEU A 205 5.70 5.94 -3.76
N ARG A 206 5.22 5.22 -4.77
CA ARG A 206 4.33 5.81 -5.77
C ARG A 206 2.95 6.12 -5.21
N SER A 207 2.45 5.29 -4.28
CA SER A 207 1.17 5.50 -3.58
C SER A 207 1.31 6.40 -2.35
N HIS A 208 2.48 6.34 -1.66
CA HIS A 208 2.80 7.07 -0.42
C HIS A 208 4.13 7.84 -0.57
N PRO A 209 4.16 8.98 -1.26
CA PRO A 209 5.39 9.71 -1.52
C PRO A 209 6.18 10.02 -0.25
N LEU A 210 7.42 9.55 -0.19
CA LEU A 210 8.33 9.87 0.89
C LEU A 210 8.86 11.29 0.72
N SER A 211 9.01 12.01 1.83
CA SER A 211 9.80 13.22 1.90
C SER A 211 10.83 13.09 3.03
N ARG A 212 11.95 13.79 2.87
CA ARG A 212 12.97 13.86 3.94
C ARG A 212 12.39 14.34 5.26
N GLU A 213 11.32 15.13 5.20
CA GLU A 213 10.61 15.63 6.37
C GLU A 213 9.89 14.51 7.11
N ARG A 214 9.17 13.63 6.41
CA ARG A 214 8.48 12.46 7.01
C ARG A 214 9.48 11.58 7.76
N LEU A 215 10.60 11.24 7.13
CA LEU A 215 11.65 10.42 7.77
C LEU A 215 12.25 11.12 9.00
N ARG A 216 12.54 12.44 8.91
CA ARG A 216 13.05 13.20 10.05
C ARG A 216 12.07 13.21 11.23
N GLN A 217 10.79 13.45 10.96
CA GLN A 217 9.74 13.44 11.98
C GLN A 217 9.60 12.06 12.62
N ALA A 218 9.60 10.98 11.85
CA ALA A 218 9.54 9.63 12.40
C ALA A 218 10.72 9.34 13.32
N ARG A 219 11.95 9.66 12.90
CA ARG A 219 13.16 9.50 13.72
C ARG A 219 13.12 10.36 14.99
N SER A 220 12.72 11.62 14.90
CA SER A 220 12.60 12.51 16.04
C SER A 220 11.57 12.00 17.06
N ASN A 221 10.42 11.55 16.59
CA ASN A 221 9.38 10.98 17.44
C ASN A 221 9.81 9.64 18.07
N ALA A 222 10.52 8.79 17.34
CA ALA A 222 11.07 7.55 17.88
C ALA A 222 12.10 7.83 19.00
N ALA A 223 12.98 8.82 18.81
CA ALA A 223 14.00 9.20 19.79
C ALA A 223 13.41 9.77 21.09
N THR A 224 12.20 10.34 21.06
CA THR A 224 11.51 10.87 22.26
C THR A 224 10.68 9.82 23.00
N GLN A 225 10.46 8.66 22.40
CA GLN A 225 9.72 7.58 23.06
C GLN A 225 10.62 6.85 24.04
N SER A 226 10.17 6.67 25.27
CA SER A 226 10.88 5.84 26.24
C SER A 226 11.05 4.42 25.71
N PRO A 227 12.21 3.79 25.91
CA PRO A 227 12.43 2.41 25.49
C PRO A 227 11.36 1.49 26.08
N SER A 228 10.64 0.80 25.23
CA SER A 228 9.67 -0.23 25.63
C SER A 228 10.26 -1.62 25.37
N LYS A 229 9.92 -2.57 26.24
CA LYS A 229 10.26 -3.98 25.96
C LYS A 229 9.48 -4.44 24.72
N PRO A 230 10.10 -5.27 23.85
CA PRO A 230 9.37 -5.87 22.74
C PRO A 230 8.15 -6.62 23.23
N ASP A 231 7.02 -6.45 22.56
CA ASP A 231 5.84 -7.28 22.77
C ASP A 231 6.09 -8.66 22.15
N LEU A 232 6.39 -9.64 23.01
CA LEU A 232 6.69 -11.01 22.59
C LEU A 232 5.53 -11.67 21.85
N SER A 233 4.28 -11.31 22.18
CA SER A 233 3.11 -11.81 21.46
C SER A 233 3.06 -11.24 20.05
N ALA A 234 3.26 -9.93 19.88
CA ALA A 234 3.31 -9.31 18.57
C ALA A 234 4.48 -9.85 17.72
N GLU A 235 5.66 -10.02 18.30
CA GLU A 235 6.82 -10.62 17.60
C GLU A 235 6.54 -12.07 17.17
N TYR A 236 5.85 -12.86 17.99
CA TYR A 236 5.41 -14.21 17.60
C TYR A 236 4.46 -14.19 16.40
N TRP A 237 3.43 -13.34 16.44
CA TRP A 237 2.46 -13.26 15.34
C TRP A 237 3.07 -12.72 14.04
N HIS A 238 3.99 -11.77 14.14
CA HIS A 238 4.78 -11.31 13.00
C HIS A 238 5.64 -12.44 12.42
N ALA A 239 6.38 -13.16 13.27
CA ALA A 239 7.21 -14.28 12.85
C ALA A 239 6.37 -15.39 12.21
N ARG A 240 5.15 -15.65 12.73
CA ARG A 240 4.22 -16.66 12.21
C ARG A 240 3.75 -16.32 10.80
N ALA A 241 3.22 -15.11 10.60
CA ALA A 241 2.79 -14.66 9.28
C ALA A 241 3.95 -14.70 8.27
N LYS A 242 5.11 -14.18 8.66
CA LYS A 242 6.30 -14.11 7.80
C LYS A 242 6.88 -15.50 7.47
N ALA A 243 6.98 -16.40 8.43
CA ALA A 243 7.51 -17.74 8.22
C ALA A 243 6.62 -18.55 7.28
N LYS A 244 5.31 -18.48 7.49
CA LYS A 244 4.33 -19.19 6.66
C LYS A 244 4.28 -18.64 5.23
N LEU A 245 4.23 -17.30 5.06
CA LEU A 245 4.34 -16.66 3.74
C LEU A 245 5.63 -17.05 3.03
N ALA A 246 6.76 -17.03 3.73
CA ALA A 246 8.04 -17.43 3.14
C ALA A 246 8.02 -18.90 2.68
N ALA A 247 7.43 -19.80 3.48
CA ALA A 247 7.35 -21.21 3.14
C ALA A 247 6.46 -21.47 1.92
N PHE A 248 5.41 -20.66 1.70
CA PHE A 248 4.55 -20.75 0.52
C PHE A 248 5.17 -20.11 -0.72
N LEU A 249 5.86 -18.98 -0.60
CA LEU A 249 6.26 -18.16 -1.74
C LEU A 249 7.70 -18.41 -2.20
N ARG A 250 8.60 -18.79 -1.29
CA ARG A 250 10.00 -19.05 -1.64
C ARG A 250 10.21 -20.48 -2.15
N PRO A 251 11.28 -20.74 -2.92
CA PRO A 251 11.64 -22.10 -3.29
C PRO A 251 11.80 -22.98 -2.04
N PRO A 252 11.22 -24.20 -2.01
CA PRO A 252 11.31 -25.09 -0.86
C PRO A 252 12.76 -25.36 -0.42
N SER A 253 13.69 -25.51 -1.36
CA SER A 253 15.12 -25.70 -1.08
C SER A 253 15.70 -24.54 -0.23
N THR A 254 15.27 -23.31 -0.47
CA THR A 254 15.70 -22.14 0.32
C THR A 254 15.21 -22.23 1.75
N ILE A 255 13.99 -22.72 1.98
CA ILE A 255 13.42 -22.88 3.32
C ILE A 255 14.12 -24.01 4.08
N LEU A 256 14.38 -25.14 3.42
CA LEU A 256 15.06 -26.31 4.02
C LEU A 256 16.53 -26.04 4.32
N ALA A 257 17.24 -25.26 3.48
CA ALA A 257 18.62 -24.91 3.69
C ALA A 257 18.84 -23.81 4.75
N ARG A 258 17.80 -23.04 5.11
CA ARG A 258 17.90 -21.92 6.03
C ARG A 258 18.04 -22.41 7.48
N ASP A 259 18.94 -21.77 8.22
CA ASP A 259 18.97 -21.95 9.68
C ASP A 259 17.71 -21.35 10.32
N GLN A 260 16.82 -22.21 10.76
CA GLN A 260 15.56 -21.85 11.40
C GLN A 260 15.60 -21.99 12.94
N ARG A 261 16.78 -22.21 13.54
CA ARG A 261 16.91 -22.40 15.00
C ARG A 261 16.44 -21.20 15.82
N LYS A 262 16.44 -20.01 15.22
CA LYS A 262 15.93 -18.77 15.84
C LYS A 262 14.41 -18.67 15.85
N LEU A 263 13.70 -19.46 15.05
CA LEU A 263 12.25 -19.51 15.08
C LEU A 263 11.74 -20.37 16.24
N PRO A 264 10.60 -20.03 16.85
CA PRO A 264 9.86 -20.92 17.74
C PRO A 264 9.68 -22.30 17.11
N LYS A 265 9.64 -23.36 17.96
CA LYS A 265 9.60 -24.75 17.47
C LYS A 265 8.42 -25.04 16.55
N ASP A 266 7.25 -24.54 16.90
CA ASP A 266 6.02 -24.68 16.13
C ASP A 266 6.11 -23.98 14.76
N LEU A 267 6.64 -22.76 14.69
CA LEU A 267 6.82 -22.02 13.43
C LEU A 267 7.84 -22.68 12.51
N ARG A 268 8.90 -23.25 13.11
CA ARG A 268 9.86 -24.04 12.37
C ARG A 268 9.21 -25.31 11.78
N ALA A 269 8.45 -26.05 12.59
CA ALA A 269 7.75 -27.24 12.14
C ALA A 269 6.78 -26.93 10.98
N ILE A 270 5.96 -25.88 11.11
CA ILE A 270 5.04 -25.44 10.04
C ILE A 270 5.80 -25.09 8.76
N SER A 271 6.89 -24.33 8.86
CA SER A 271 7.68 -23.92 7.69
C SER A 271 8.31 -25.11 6.97
N LEU A 272 8.84 -26.07 7.71
CA LEU A 272 9.43 -27.30 7.15
C LEU A 272 8.38 -28.18 6.53
N ALA A 273 7.24 -28.41 7.21
CA ALA A 273 6.13 -29.20 6.69
C ALA A 273 5.61 -28.65 5.36
N ILE A 274 5.38 -27.33 5.26
CA ILE A 274 4.96 -26.70 4.01
C ILE A 274 6.03 -26.91 2.91
N ALA A 275 7.32 -26.71 3.23
CA ALA A 275 8.39 -26.85 2.24
C ALA A 275 8.53 -28.31 1.75
N LEU A 276 8.46 -29.30 2.64
CA LEU A 276 8.50 -30.73 2.31
C LEU A 276 7.28 -31.14 1.47
N SER A 277 6.09 -30.73 1.89
CA SER A 277 4.85 -30.99 1.13
C SER A 277 4.94 -30.45 -0.30
N ARG A 278 5.48 -29.23 -0.48
CA ARG A 278 5.70 -28.62 -1.81
C ARG A 278 6.78 -29.32 -2.64
N GLN A 279 7.63 -30.13 -2.03
CA GLN A 279 8.56 -31.04 -2.73
C GLN A 279 7.97 -32.42 -3.01
N GLY A 280 6.73 -32.71 -2.61
CA GLY A 280 6.11 -34.02 -2.74
C GLY A 280 6.57 -35.03 -1.68
N LYS A 281 7.29 -34.60 -0.64
CA LYS A 281 7.81 -35.44 0.45
C LYS A 281 6.82 -35.49 1.62
N LEU A 282 5.61 -35.98 1.35
CA LEU A 282 4.51 -35.95 2.32
C LEU A 282 4.77 -36.80 3.57
N SER A 283 5.56 -37.88 3.47
CA SER A 283 5.93 -38.73 4.61
C SER A 283 6.93 -38.07 5.56
N GLU A 284 7.65 -37.03 5.11
CA GLU A 284 8.60 -36.29 5.89
C GLU A 284 8.02 -34.95 6.45
N ALA A 285 6.84 -34.53 5.91
CA ALA A 285 6.15 -33.29 6.26
C ALA A 285 5.28 -33.45 7.50
#